data_af83cc680f42a3e0cb3471f0cdbc0970
#
_entry.id   af83cc680f42a3e0cb3471f0cdbc0970
#
_cell.length_a   1.000
_cell.length_b   1.000
_cell.length_c   1.000
_cell.angle_alpha   90.00
_cell.angle_beta   90.00
_cell.angle_gamma   90.00
#
_symmetry.space_group_name_H-M   'P 1'
#
loop_
_entity.id
_entity.type
_entity.pdbx_description
1 polymer ?
#
loop_
_entity_poly.entity_id
_entity_poly.type
_entity_poly.pdbx_seq_one_letter_code
_entity_poly.pdbx_strand_id
1 'polypeptide(L)'
;MKDYKIAPSILSADFSRLGDDVRNVLDAGADIVHFDVMDNHYVPNLTFGPVVCSSLRAYGIKNIIDVHLMIKPVDRIIPDFAKAGADFITFHPEASEHVDRTINLIRDNGCKPGIVLNPASSITHLENCIHSIDMILLMSVNPGFGGQKFIESTYKKIQQVRSLIDNSGKQIRLEVDGGINIDNIDKVAAAGADTFVAGSAIFKSNDYAKLSLIHISEPTRLRHIA
;
A
#
# COMPACT_ATOMS: atom_id res chain seq x y z
N MET A 1 -2.21 -18.33 11.93
CA MET A 1 -2.69 -17.96 10.58
C MET A 1 -2.06 -16.63 10.19
N LYS A 2 -1.55 -16.46 8.98
CA LYS A 2 -1.06 -15.16 8.54
C LYS A 2 -2.25 -14.19 8.42
N ASP A 3 -2.13 -12.99 8.96
CA ASP A 3 -3.14 -11.93 8.90
C ASP A 3 -2.97 -11.15 7.58
N TYR A 4 -3.54 -11.67 6.48
CA TYR A 4 -3.50 -11.04 5.18
C TYR A 4 -4.46 -9.85 5.11
N LYS A 5 -4.04 -8.77 4.43
CA LYS A 5 -4.81 -7.55 4.23
C LYS A 5 -4.92 -7.18 2.76
N ILE A 6 -6.09 -6.72 2.38
CA ILE A 6 -6.37 -6.18 1.05
C ILE A 6 -6.54 -4.67 1.14
N ALA A 7 -5.79 -3.99 0.29
CA ALA A 7 -5.72 -2.53 0.22
C ALA A 7 -6.14 -2.04 -1.18
N PRO A 8 -7.45 -1.79 -1.43
CA PRO A 8 -7.89 -1.19 -2.69
C PRO A 8 -7.26 0.19 -2.91
N SER A 9 -6.54 0.35 -4.05
CA SER A 9 -6.04 1.68 -4.45
C SER A 9 -7.16 2.50 -5.05
N ILE A 10 -7.51 3.61 -4.39
CA ILE A 10 -8.56 4.52 -4.84
C ILE A 10 -8.21 5.28 -6.12
N LEU A 11 -6.97 5.19 -6.60
CA LEU A 11 -6.57 5.73 -7.91
C LEU A 11 -7.46 5.18 -9.05
N SER A 12 -8.06 4.01 -8.85
CA SER A 12 -8.93 3.34 -9.84
C SER A 12 -10.43 3.53 -9.56
N ALA A 13 -10.82 4.24 -8.49
CA ALA A 13 -12.20 4.47 -8.11
C ALA A 13 -12.88 5.55 -8.98
N ASP A 14 -14.20 5.62 -8.95
CA ASP A 14 -14.97 6.72 -9.53
C ASP A 14 -14.97 7.93 -8.58
N PHE A 15 -14.18 8.95 -8.91
CA PHE A 15 -14.06 10.16 -8.10
C PHE A 15 -15.34 10.99 -8.02
N SER A 16 -16.31 10.80 -8.91
CA SER A 16 -17.61 11.48 -8.82
C SER A 16 -18.45 10.98 -7.64
N ARG A 17 -18.13 9.79 -7.09
CA ARG A 17 -18.78 9.14 -5.96
C ARG A 17 -17.81 8.34 -5.09
N LEU A 18 -16.63 8.91 -4.88
CA LEU A 18 -15.51 8.22 -4.23
C LEU A 18 -15.87 7.63 -2.86
N GLY A 19 -16.64 8.34 -2.05
CA GLY A 19 -17.06 7.86 -0.72
C GLY A 19 -17.89 6.58 -0.80
N ASP A 20 -18.84 6.51 -1.75
CA ASP A 20 -19.65 5.31 -1.97
C ASP A 20 -18.81 4.13 -2.47
N ASP A 21 -17.93 4.38 -3.44
CA ASP A 21 -17.05 3.35 -3.99
C ASP A 21 -16.14 2.76 -2.91
N VAL A 22 -15.53 3.62 -2.08
CA VAL A 22 -14.68 3.18 -0.97
C VAL A 22 -15.49 2.38 0.07
N ARG A 23 -16.69 2.83 0.43
CA ARG A 23 -17.55 2.09 1.35
C ARG A 23 -17.91 0.72 0.79
N ASN A 24 -18.31 0.65 -0.46
CA ASN A 24 -18.72 -0.60 -1.11
C ASN A 24 -17.58 -1.65 -1.13
N VAL A 25 -16.33 -1.25 -1.40
CA VAL A 25 -15.21 -2.20 -1.38
C VAL A 25 -14.84 -2.63 0.04
N LEU A 26 -14.99 -1.75 1.03
CA LEU A 26 -14.77 -2.09 2.45
C LEU A 26 -15.86 -3.04 2.97
N ASP A 27 -17.11 -2.79 2.62
CA ASP A 27 -18.25 -3.67 2.96
C ASP A 27 -18.13 -5.04 2.27
N ALA A 28 -17.47 -5.10 1.12
CA ALA A 28 -17.13 -6.35 0.43
C ALA A 28 -15.93 -7.10 1.04
N GLY A 29 -15.31 -6.58 2.10
CA GLY A 29 -14.26 -7.26 2.87
C GLY A 29 -12.83 -6.73 2.68
N ALA A 30 -12.65 -5.57 2.06
CA ALA A 30 -11.34 -4.91 2.05
C ALA A 30 -10.99 -4.34 3.44
N ASP A 31 -9.70 -4.29 3.75
CA ASP A 31 -9.21 -3.95 5.09
C ASP A 31 -8.69 -2.51 5.19
N ILE A 32 -7.98 -2.05 4.16
CA ILE A 32 -7.20 -0.80 4.13
C ILE A 32 -7.61 0.00 2.91
N VAL A 33 -7.62 1.31 2.99
CA VAL A 33 -7.76 2.20 1.83
C VAL A 33 -6.37 2.64 1.41
N HIS A 34 -5.91 2.22 0.23
CA HIS A 34 -4.61 2.64 -0.31
C HIS A 34 -4.75 3.92 -1.13
N PHE A 35 -3.89 4.89 -0.83
CA PHE A 35 -4.02 6.28 -1.26
C PHE A 35 -2.76 6.73 -2.01
N ASP A 36 -2.76 6.60 -3.34
CA ASP A 36 -1.62 6.92 -4.21
C ASP A 36 -1.52 8.41 -4.51
N VAL A 37 -0.54 9.09 -3.90
CA VAL A 37 -0.32 10.53 -4.02
C VAL A 37 0.86 10.83 -4.93
N MET A 38 0.59 11.59 -6.01
CA MET A 38 1.56 11.90 -7.06
C MET A 38 1.60 13.41 -7.34
N ASP A 39 2.79 13.95 -7.56
CA ASP A 39 3.04 15.40 -7.70
C ASP A 39 3.45 15.86 -9.11
N ASN A 40 3.46 14.95 -10.09
CA ASN A 40 3.97 15.19 -11.45
C ASN A 40 5.44 15.65 -11.46
N HIS A 41 6.20 15.32 -10.40
CA HIS A 41 7.63 15.60 -10.30
C HIS A 41 8.42 14.32 -10.00
N TYR A 42 8.06 13.60 -8.92
CA TYR A 42 8.68 12.30 -8.61
C TYR A 42 8.26 11.24 -9.64
N VAL A 43 7.00 11.25 -10.05
CA VAL A 43 6.42 10.39 -11.11
C VAL A 43 5.69 11.26 -12.15
N PRO A 44 5.59 10.82 -13.42
CA PRO A 44 4.98 11.61 -14.50
C PRO A 44 3.44 11.54 -14.47
N ASN A 45 2.84 11.74 -13.31
CA ASN A 45 1.39 11.78 -13.09
C ASN A 45 1.07 12.69 -11.91
N LEU A 46 -0.14 13.25 -11.88
CA LEU A 46 -0.67 14.08 -10.80
C LEU A 46 -1.98 13.47 -10.33
N THR A 47 -2.16 13.31 -9.01
CA THR A 47 -3.38 12.72 -8.46
C THR A 47 -4.09 13.68 -7.51
N PHE A 48 -4.12 13.39 -6.24
CA PHE A 48 -4.92 14.10 -5.24
C PHE A 48 -4.12 14.27 -3.95
N GLY A 49 -4.60 15.19 -3.11
CA GLY A 49 -3.90 15.58 -1.89
C GLY A 49 -4.71 15.33 -0.61
N PRO A 50 -4.28 15.94 0.52
CA PRO A 50 -4.87 15.73 1.85
C PRO A 50 -6.37 16.05 1.93
N VAL A 51 -6.87 16.94 1.07
CA VAL A 51 -8.31 17.30 1.03
C VAL A 51 -9.19 16.09 0.71
N VAL A 52 -8.74 15.19 -0.15
CA VAL A 52 -9.49 13.95 -0.47
C VAL A 52 -9.46 12.98 0.70
N CYS A 53 -8.33 12.85 1.40
CA CYS A 53 -8.20 12.05 2.61
C CYS A 53 -9.17 12.54 3.70
N SER A 54 -9.17 13.84 3.99
CA SER A 54 -10.11 14.43 4.97
C SER A 54 -11.58 14.29 4.56
N SER A 55 -11.88 14.34 3.25
CA SER A 55 -13.23 14.12 2.74
C SER A 55 -13.72 12.69 2.97
N LEU A 56 -12.85 11.68 2.78
CA LEU A 56 -13.19 10.28 3.11
C LEU A 56 -13.44 10.10 4.61
N ARG A 57 -12.64 10.73 5.47
CA ARG A 57 -12.89 10.72 6.92
C ARG A 57 -14.21 11.39 7.29
N ALA A 58 -14.51 12.56 6.70
CA ALA A 58 -15.78 13.27 6.90
C ALA A 58 -16.98 12.47 6.37
N TYR A 59 -16.81 11.71 5.30
CA TYR A 59 -17.81 10.77 4.76
C TYR A 59 -18.10 9.59 5.71
N GLY A 60 -17.23 9.34 6.69
CA GLY A 60 -17.39 8.31 7.72
C GLY A 60 -16.56 7.05 7.51
N ILE A 61 -15.55 7.06 6.64
CA ILE A 61 -14.59 5.97 6.49
C ILE A 61 -13.72 5.91 7.75
N LYS A 62 -13.79 4.80 8.50
CA LYS A 62 -13.04 4.56 9.74
C LYS A 62 -11.89 3.58 9.59
N ASN A 63 -11.87 2.84 8.49
CA ASN A 63 -10.82 1.87 8.17
C ASN A 63 -9.46 2.56 8.05
N ILE A 64 -8.39 1.79 8.13
CA ILE A 64 -7.03 2.25 7.93
C ILE A 64 -6.90 2.94 6.57
N ILE A 65 -6.33 4.14 6.56
CA ILE A 65 -5.90 4.83 5.34
C ILE A 65 -4.38 4.78 5.31
N ASP A 66 -3.84 4.10 4.31
CA ASP A 66 -2.43 4.03 4.00
C ASP A 66 -2.11 4.99 2.84
N VAL A 67 -1.29 5.98 3.13
CA VAL A 67 -0.92 7.04 2.18
C VAL A 67 0.46 6.76 1.62
N HIS A 68 0.52 6.41 0.34
CA HIS A 68 1.74 6.21 -0.42
C HIS A 68 2.14 7.51 -1.12
N LEU A 69 3.25 8.11 -0.68
CA LEU A 69 3.74 9.39 -1.19
C LEU A 69 4.78 9.21 -2.32
N MET A 70 4.33 9.39 -3.55
CA MET A 70 5.17 9.53 -4.75
C MET A 70 5.39 11.01 -5.04
N ILE A 71 6.03 11.72 -4.10
CA ILE A 71 6.20 13.17 -4.07
C ILE A 71 7.65 13.52 -3.73
N LYS A 72 8.20 14.56 -4.32
CA LYS A 72 9.52 15.10 -3.98
C LYS A 72 9.52 16.62 -3.96
N PRO A 73 9.98 17.27 -2.84
CA PRO A 73 10.41 16.69 -1.57
C PRO A 73 9.23 16.22 -0.72
N VAL A 74 9.39 15.10 -0.01
CA VAL A 74 8.29 14.44 0.69
C VAL A 74 7.91 15.08 2.02
N ASP A 75 8.85 15.62 2.78
CA ASP A 75 8.66 16.04 4.19
C ASP A 75 7.51 17.06 4.37
N ARG A 76 7.34 17.98 3.42
CA ARG A 76 6.44 19.14 3.57
C ARG A 76 4.97 18.79 3.70
N ILE A 77 4.53 17.68 3.05
CA ILE A 77 3.13 17.29 2.98
C ILE A 77 2.71 16.31 4.09
N ILE A 78 3.69 15.71 4.79
CA ILE A 78 3.44 14.72 5.84
C ILE A 78 2.50 15.22 6.93
N PRO A 79 2.72 16.42 7.54
CA PRO A 79 1.82 16.93 8.58
C PRO A 79 0.38 17.13 8.09
N ASP A 80 0.21 17.50 6.82
CA ASP A 80 -1.11 17.74 6.24
C ASP A 80 -1.88 16.43 6.04
N PHE A 81 -1.23 15.34 5.60
CA PHE A 81 -1.85 14.02 5.51
C PHE A 81 -2.15 13.43 6.89
N ALA A 82 -1.26 13.59 7.86
CA ALA A 82 -1.51 13.17 9.23
C ALA A 82 -2.76 13.87 9.80
N LYS A 83 -2.86 15.20 9.66
CA LYS A 83 -4.02 15.99 10.07
C LYS A 83 -5.30 15.60 9.30
N ALA A 84 -5.17 15.20 8.05
CA ALA A 84 -6.28 14.72 7.22
C ALA A 84 -6.79 13.33 7.63
N GLY A 85 -6.05 12.62 8.50
CA GLY A 85 -6.46 11.33 9.06
C GLY A 85 -5.81 10.11 8.44
N ALA A 86 -4.61 10.22 7.87
CA ALA A 86 -3.80 9.07 7.50
C ALA A 86 -3.40 8.25 8.74
N ASP A 87 -3.39 6.93 8.63
CA ASP A 87 -2.89 6.02 9.67
C ASP A 87 -1.45 5.57 9.37
N PHE A 88 -1.17 5.24 8.11
CA PHE A 88 0.16 4.97 7.60
C PHE A 88 0.56 6.04 6.60
N ILE A 89 1.82 6.40 6.59
CA ILE A 89 2.44 7.22 5.55
C ILE A 89 3.71 6.51 5.10
N THR A 90 3.72 6.14 3.82
CA THR A 90 4.85 5.46 3.19
C THR A 90 5.49 6.37 2.15
N PHE A 91 6.82 6.35 2.06
CA PHE A 91 7.57 7.21 1.14
C PHE A 91 8.79 6.51 0.55
N HIS A 92 9.21 6.96 -0.61
CA HIS A 92 10.41 6.47 -1.28
C HIS A 92 11.68 7.11 -0.66
N PRO A 93 12.73 6.35 -0.34
CA PRO A 93 13.97 6.90 0.20
C PRO A 93 14.57 7.98 -0.72
N GLU A 94 14.42 7.83 -2.03
CA GLU A 94 14.92 8.76 -3.04
C GLU A 94 14.20 10.12 -3.04
N ALA A 95 13.03 10.20 -2.37
CA ALA A 95 12.25 11.43 -2.22
C ALA A 95 12.61 12.25 -0.97
N SER A 96 13.41 11.68 -0.06
CA SER A 96 13.89 12.30 1.16
C SER A 96 15.42 12.52 1.12
N GLU A 97 15.88 13.66 1.62
CA GLU A 97 17.31 13.90 1.83
C GLU A 97 17.84 13.25 3.12
N HIS A 98 16.95 13.02 4.10
CA HIS A 98 17.27 12.48 5.42
C HIS A 98 16.21 11.49 5.87
N VAL A 99 16.31 10.23 5.43
CA VAL A 99 15.30 9.18 5.62
C VAL A 99 14.90 9.00 7.10
N ASP A 100 15.88 8.95 8.02
CA ASP A 100 15.60 8.81 9.45
C ASP A 100 14.77 9.99 9.99
N ARG A 101 15.10 11.22 9.58
CA ARG A 101 14.33 12.43 9.96
C ARG A 101 12.89 12.33 9.44
N THR A 102 12.69 11.90 8.21
CA THR A 102 11.35 11.74 7.61
C THR A 102 10.54 10.67 8.34
N ILE A 103 11.14 9.54 8.71
CA ILE A 103 10.50 8.49 9.53
C ILE A 103 10.02 9.08 10.86
N ASN A 104 10.89 9.84 11.56
CA ASN A 104 10.54 10.47 12.83
C ASN A 104 9.45 11.55 12.64
N LEU A 105 9.49 12.34 11.57
CA LEU A 105 8.46 13.32 11.25
C LEU A 105 7.08 12.67 11.10
N ILE A 106 6.99 11.52 10.42
CA ILE A 106 5.73 10.77 10.30
C ILE A 106 5.24 10.33 11.68
N ARG A 107 6.13 9.77 12.49
CA ARG A 107 5.79 9.28 13.83
C ARG A 107 5.37 10.40 14.77
N ASP A 108 6.08 11.53 14.76
CA ASP A 108 5.77 12.69 15.60
C ASP A 108 4.42 13.33 15.26
N ASN A 109 3.92 13.12 14.04
CA ASN A 109 2.59 13.52 13.62
C ASN A 109 1.51 12.43 13.90
N GLY A 110 1.85 11.33 14.59
CA GLY A 110 0.91 10.31 15.04
C GLY A 110 0.61 9.22 13.99
N CYS A 111 1.30 9.20 12.86
CA CYS A 111 1.16 8.18 11.83
C CYS A 111 2.23 7.08 11.96
N LYS A 112 1.96 5.91 11.39
CA LYS A 112 2.91 4.82 11.27
C LYS A 112 3.76 4.99 10.01
N PRO A 113 5.11 5.07 10.14
CA PRO A 113 5.98 5.27 8.99
C PRO A 113 6.24 3.98 8.21
N GLY A 114 6.36 4.11 6.88
CA GLY A 114 6.81 3.05 6.02
C GLY A 114 7.77 3.50 4.93
N ILE A 115 8.56 2.55 4.43
CA ILE A 115 9.51 2.76 3.33
C ILE A 115 9.00 2.05 2.08
N VAL A 116 9.06 2.76 0.94
CA VAL A 116 8.70 2.22 -0.37
C VAL A 116 9.94 1.97 -1.20
N LEU A 117 10.06 0.78 -1.77
CA LEU A 117 11.14 0.44 -2.68
C LEU A 117 10.62 0.25 -4.11
N ASN A 118 11.19 1.00 -5.04
CA ASN A 118 10.96 0.82 -6.48
C ASN A 118 11.47 -0.57 -6.95
N PRO A 119 11.02 -1.09 -8.11
CA PRO A 119 11.45 -2.40 -8.58
C PRO A 119 12.99 -2.57 -8.64
N ALA A 120 13.71 -1.52 -9.01
CA ALA A 120 15.17 -1.53 -9.11
C ALA A 120 15.91 -1.02 -7.85
N SER A 121 15.21 -0.45 -6.84
CA SER A 121 15.85 0.03 -5.61
C SER A 121 16.38 -1.12 -4.77
N SER A 122 17.56 -0.92 -4.16
CA SER A 122 18.20 -1.93 -3.30
C SER A 122 17.46 -2.07 -1.95
N ILE A 123 17.40 -3.28 -1.41
CA ILE A 123 16.89 -3.54 -0.05
C ILE A 123 17.83 -2.98 1.04
N THR A 124 19.06 -2.59 0.72
CA THR A 124 20.02 -2.00 1.67
C THR A 124 19.50 -0.71 2.29
N HIS A 125 18.57 -0.02 1.62
CA HIS A 125 17.85 1.13 2.22
C HIS A 125 17.11 0.80 3.52
N LEU A 126 16.80 -0.48 3.77
CA LEU A 126 16.07 -0.93 4.96
C LEU A 126 17.00 -1.22 6.15
N GLU A 127 18.27 -1.51 5.92
CA GLU A 127 19.21 -2.02 6.95
C GLU A 127 19.30 -1.11 8.18
N ASN A 128 19.34 0.21 7.96
CA ASN A 128 19.50 1.18 9.05
C ASN A 128 18.16 1.73 9.59
N CYS A 129 17.01 1.37 8.98
CA CYS A 129 15.71 1.90 9.40
C CYS A 129 14.69 0.82 9.78
N ILE A 130 15.03 -0.47 9.61
CA ILE A 130 14.11 -1.60 9.87
C ILE A 130 13.48 -1.59 11.26
N HIS A 131 14.20 -1.08 12.28
CA HIS A 131 13.69 -0.99 13.64
C HIS A 131 12.79 0.23 13.90
N SER A 132 12.70 1.12 12.91
CA SER A 132 12.00 2.41 13.02
C SER A 132 10.79 2.54 12.10
N ILE A 133 10.40 1.48 11.42
CA ILE A 133 9.27 1.47 10.48
C ILE A 133 8.24 0.42 10.83
N ASP A 134 7.01 0.65 10.39
CA ASP A 134 5.85 -0.22 10.64
C ASP A 134 5.36 -0.91 9.36
N MET A 135 5.81 -0.45 8.19
CA MET A 135 5.45 -0.99 6.88
C MET A 135 6.63 -0.91 5.90
N ILE A 136 6.74 -1.90 5.05
CA ILE A 136 7.57 -1.87 3.84
C ILE A 136 6.65 -2.13 2.65
N LEU A 137 6.60 -1.18 1.72
CA LEU A 137 5.88 -1.32 0.47
C LEU A 137 6.87 -1.61 -0.67
N LEU A 138 6.66 -2.71 -1.37
CA LEU A 138 7.42 -3.05 -2.56
C LEU A 138 6.61 -2.77 -3.82
N MET A 139 7.11 -1.87 -4.65
CA MET A 139 6.56 -1.67 -5.98
C MET A 139 6.88 -2.86 -6.86
N SER A 140 5.84 -3.45 -7.44
CA SER A 140 5.95 -4.53 -8.44
C SER A 140 5.67 -4.05 -9.87
N VAL A 141 5.56 -2.73 -10.03
CA VAL A 141 5.53 -1.97 -11.29
C VAL A 141 6.34 -0.70 -11.10
N ASN A 142 6.64 0.02 -12.18
CA ASN A 142 7.16 1.38 -12.03
C ASN A 142 6.03 2.31 -11.57
N PRO A 143 6.23 3.11 -10.49
CA PRO A 143 5.19 3.97 -9.96
C PRO A 143 4.76 5.05 -10.97
N GLY A 144 3.49 5.52 -10.84
CA GLY A 144 2.94 6.59 -11.64
C GLY A 144 1.62 6.26 -12.34
N PHE A 145 1.38 5.03 -12.74
CA PHE A 145 0.16 4.63 -13.45
C PHE A 145 -0.34 3.26 -13.01
N GLY A 146 -1.66 3.12 -12.89
CA GLY A 146 -2.30 1.84 -12.64
C GLY A 146 -2.36 0.93 -13.87
N GLY A 147 -2.74 -0.34 -13.68
CA GLY A 147 -3.00 -1.30 -14.76
C GLY A 147 -1.76 -1.88 -15.45
N GLN A 148 -0.57 -1.72 -14.89
CA GLN A 148 0.68 -2.30 -15.39
C GLN A 148 0.80 -3.79 -15.04
N LYS A 149 1.63 -4.51 -15.79
CA LYS A 149 1.96 -5.92 -15.52
C LYS A 149 2.96 -6.05 -14.38
N PHE A 150 2.75 -7.03 -13.51
CA PHE A 150 3.64 -7.38 -12.42
C PHE A 150 5.06 -7.71 -12.93
N ILE A 151 6.08 -7.15 -12.29
CA ILE A 151 7.50 -7.40 -12.60
C ILE A 151 7.95 -8.63 -11.83
N GLU A 152 8.21 -9.73 -12.52
CA GLU A 152 8.52 -11.06 -11.96
C GLU A 152 9.71 -11.07 -10.98
N SER A 153 10.73 -10.22 -11.20
CA SER A 153 11.87 -10.11 -10.28
C SER A 153 11.49 -9.68 -8.87
N THR A 154 10.30 -9.09 -8.69
CA THR A 154 9.78 -8.66 -7.38
C THR A 154 9.55 -9.84 -6.43
N TYR A 155 9.22 -11.04 -6.92
CA TYR A 155 9.09 -12.22 -6.06
C TYR A 155 10.35 -12.48 -5.22
N LYS A 156 11.52 -12.41 -5.83
CA LYS A 156 12.80 -12.57 -5.11
C LYS A 156 13.01 -11.46 -4.07
N LYS A 157 12.66 -10.22 -4.42
CA LYS A 157 12.76 -9.09 -3.49
C LYS A 157 11.82 -9.25 -2.30
N ILE A 158 10.57 -9.71 -2.52
CA ILE A 158 9.62 -10.02 -1.44
C ILE A 158 10.21 -11.03 -0.46
N GLN A 159 10.80 -12.14 -0.96
CA GLN A 159 11.43 -13.15 -0.12
C GLN A 159 12.60 -12.59 0.70
N GLN A 160 13.44 -11.76 0.09
CA GLN A 160 14.57 -11.13 0.78
C GLN A 160 14.11 -10.18 1.88
N VAL A 161 13.10 -9.33 1.58
CA VAL A 161 12.55 -8.38 2.55
C VAL A 161 11.80 -9.12 3.67
N ARG A 162 11.05 -10.20 3.36
CA ARG A 162 10.41 -11.02 4.39
C ARG A 162 11.45 -11.60 5.35
N SER A 163 12.54 -12.16 4.82
CA SER A 163 13.63 -12.66 5.67
C SER A 163 14.27 -11.56 6.53
N LEU A 164 14.42 -10.35 5.99
CA LEU A 164 14.93 -9.21 6.75
C LEU A 164 13.98 -8.84 7.91
N ILE A 165 12.68 -8.78 7.65
CA ILE A 165 11.66 -8.50 8.68
C ILE A 165 11.69 -9.58 9.76
N ASP A 166 11.67 -10.85 9.39
CA ASP A 166 11.65 -11.99 10.32
C ASP A 166 12.90 -11.97 11.21
N ASN A 167 14.08 -11.69 10.65
CA ASN A 167 15.33 -11.57 11.38
C ASN A 167 15.38 -10.36 12.31
N SER A 168 14.63 -9.30 12.03
CA SER A 168 14.56 -8.10 12.88
C SER A 168 13.80 -8.30 14.17
N GLY A 169 12.96 -9.35 14.25
CA GLY A 169 12.03 -9.59 15.36
C GLY A 169 10.90 -8.57 15.48
N LYS A 170 10.75 -7.65 14.52
CA LYS A 170 9.72 -6.62 14.49
C LYS A 170 8.48 -7.08 13.72
N GLN A 171 7.34 -6.54 14.12
CA GLN A 171 6.08 -6.72 13.41
C GLN A 171 5.93 -5.60 12.37
N ILE A 172 6.36 -5.87 11.14
CA ILE A 172 6.32 -4.92 10.03
C ILE A 172 5.46 -5.52 8.93
N ARG A 173 4.50 -4.76 8.42
CA ARG A 173 3.70 -5.14 7.26
C ARG A 173 4.58 -5.17 6.00
N LEU A 174 4.45 -6.24 5.22
CA LEU A 174 5.07 -6.32 3.90
C LEU A 174 3.99 -6.21 2.83
N GLU A 175 3.87 -5.00 2.32
CA GLU A 175 2.90 -4.64 1.30
C GLU A 175 3.51 -4.72 -0.09
N VAL A 176 2.70 -5.09 -1.08
CA VAL A 176 3.10 -5.14 -2.49
C VAL A 176 2.07 -4.39 -3.32
N ASP A 177 2.55 -3.45 -4.16
CA ASP A 177 1.72 -2.66 -5.06
C ASP A 177 2.18 -2.77 -6.52
N GLY A 178 1.20 -3.05 -7.38
CA GLY A 178 1.33 -3.05 -8.82
C GLY A 178 1.08 -4.41 -9.49
N GLY A 179 0.08 -4.46 -10.37
CA GLY A 179 -0.22 -5.63 -11.18
C GLY A 179 -0.71 -6.85 -10.40
N ILE A 180 -1.15 -6.66 -9.15
CA ILE A 180 -1.73 -7.73 -8.33
C ILE A 180 -3.13 -8.08 -8.87
N ASN A 181 -3.37 -9.37 -9.04
CA ASN A 181 -4.63 -9.93 -9.51
C ASN A 181 -4.83 -11.35 -9.00
N ILE A 182 -5.97 -11.96 -9.33
CA ILE A 182 -6.36 -13.31 -8.88
C ILE A 182 -5.36 -14.40 -9.31
N ASP A 183 -4.64 -14.21 -10.43
CA ASP A 183 -3.75 -15.24 -10.98
C ASP A 183 -2.37 -15.26 -10.29
N ASN A 184 -1.99 -14.14 -9.63
CA ASN A 184 -0.64 -14.01 -9.08
C ASN A 184 -0.59 -13.80 -7.55
N ILE A 185 -1.69 -13.43 -6.91
CA ILE A 185 -1.69 -13.06 -5.50
C ILE A 185 -1.23 -14.19 -4.57
N ASP A 186 -1.58 -15.45 -4.88
CA ASP A 186 -1.14 -16.61 -4.10
C ASP A 186 0.39 -16.75 -4.13
N LYS A 187 1.02 -16.47 -5.27
CA LYS A 187 2.48 -16.49 -5.41
C LYS A 187 3.13 -15.34 -4.64
N VAL A 188 2.50 -14.16 -4.65
CA VAL A 188 2.96 -12.98 -3.90
C VAL A 188 2.88 -13.25 -2.39
N ALA A 189 1.79 -13.84 -1.92
CA ALA A 189 1.60 -14.26 -0.53
C ALA A 189 2.60 -15.35 -0.13
N ALA A 190 2.81 -16.36 -0.99
CA ALA A 190 3.79 -17.42 -0.77
C ALA A 190 5.23 -16.89 -0.72
N ALA A 191 5.54 -15.83 -1.48
CA ALA A 191 6.83 -15.16 -1.42
C ALA A 191 7.07 -14.42 -0.11
N GLY A 192 6.01 -14.09 0.66
CA GLY A 192 6.13 -13.52 2.00
C GLY A 192 5.36 -12.23 2.25
N ALA A 193 4.69 -11.67 1.24
CA ALA A 193 3.82 -10.52 1.44
C ALA A 193 2.62 -10.87 2.34
N ASP A 194 2.12 -9.86 3.06
CA ASP A 194 0.93 -9.98 3.92
C ASP A 194 -0.12 -8.91 3.63
N THR A 195 0.20 -7.91 2.81
CA THR A 195 -0.69 -6.82 2.41
C THR A 195 -0.60 -6.62 0.89
N PHE A 196 -1.76 -6.50 0.23
CA PHE A 196 -1.85 -6.51 -1.23
C PHE A 196 -2.63 -5.32 -1.73
N VAL A 197 -1.97 -4.46 -2.51
CA VAL A 197 -2.63 -3.34 -3.18
C VAL A 197 -3.21 -3.79 -4.51
N ALA A 198 -4.51 -3.58 -4.69
CA ALA A 198 -5.20 -3.88 -5.94
C ALA A 198 -6.13 -2.71 -6.31
N GLY A 199 -5.90 -2.09 -7.45
CA GLY A 199 -6.71 -0.97 -7.96
C GLY A 199 -7.69 -1.43 -9.04
N SER A 200 -7.22 -1.46 -10.28
CA SER A 200 -8.05 -1.77 -11.45
C SER A 200 -8.70 -3.16 -11.40
N ALA A 201 -8.07 -4.13 -10.76
CA ALA A 201 -8.64 -5.47 -10.59
C ALA A 201 -9.92 -5.44 -9.72
N ILE A 202 -10.02 -4.47 -8.81
CA ILE A 202 -11.18 -4.29 -7.91
C ILE A 202 -12.19 -3.33 -8.54
N PHE A 203 -11.83 -2.07 -8.76
CA PHE A 203 -12.76 -1.01 -9.13
C PHE A 203 -13.34 -1.11 -10.55
N LYS A 204 -12.71 -1.88 -11.46
CA LYS A 204 -13.25 -2.15 -12.80
C LYS A 204 -14.19 -3.37 -12.86
N SER A 205 -14.34 -4.10 -11.76
CA SER A 205 -15.29 -5.20 -11.69
C SER A 205 -16.71 -4.68 -11.43
N ASN A 206 -17.70 -5.27 -12.11
CA ASN A 206 -19.12 -4.96 -11.88
C ASN A 206 -19.67 -5.58 -10.60
N ASP A 207 -18.89 -6.34 -9.87
CA ASP A 207 -19.33 -7.07 -8.67
C ASP A 207 -18.17 -7.19 -7.68
N TYR A 208 -18.10 -6.26 -6.73
CA TYR A 208 -17.08 -6.26 -5.68
C TYR A 208 -17.15 -7.52 -4.79
N ALA A 209 -18.32 -8.13 -4.64
CA ALA A 209 -18.47 -9.37 -3.88
C ALA A 209 -17.91 -10.61 -4.61
N LYS A 210 -17.91 -10.61 -5.95
CA LYS A 210 -17.28 -11.67 -6.77
C LYS A 210 -15.78 -11.56 -6.88
N LEU A 211 -15.25 -10.37 -6.71
CA LEU A 211 -13.83 -10.17 -6.44
C LEU A 211 -13.49 -10.64 -5.03
N SER A 212 -14.11 -11.74 -4.60
CA SER A 212 -13.95 -12.19 -3.23
C SER A 212 -12.47 -12.21 -2.87
N LEU A 213 -12.02 -11.02 -2.48
CA LEU A 213 -10.84 -10.78 -1.69
C LEU A 213 -10.78 -11.79 -0.54
N ILE A 214 -11.96 -12.31 -0.15
CA ILE A 214 -12.17 -13.41 0.81
C ILE A 214 -11.48 -14.71 0.38
N HIS A 215 -11.34 -15.01 -0.91
CA HIS A 215 -10.58 -16.18 -1.37
C HIS A 215 -9.07 -16.00 -1.22
N ILE A 216 -8.61 -14.77 -1.12
CA ILE A 216 -7.20 -14.42 -0.91
C ILE A 216 -6.85 -14.48 0.58
N SER A 217 -7.76 -14.06 1.45
CA SER A 217 -7.55 -14.10 2.90
C SER A 217 -7.65 -15.52 3.50
N GLU A 218 -8.19 -16.51 2.76
CA GLU A 218 -8.34 -17.89 3.22
C GLU A 218 -7.89 -18.94 2.19
N PRO A 219 -6.62 -19.03 1.81
CA PRO A 219 -6.15 -20.06 0.86
C PRO A 219 -6.33 -21.51 1.39
N THR A 220 -6.65 -21.68 2.68
CA THR A 220 -6.84 -22.99 3.33
C THR A 220 -8.28 -23.48 3.35
N ARG A 221 -9.29 -22.64 3.14
CA ARG A 221 -10.69 -23.06 3.26
C ARG A 221 -11.20 -23.85 2.05
N LEU A 222 -10.60 -23.66 0.88
CA LEU A 222 -11.02 -24.35 -0.37
C LEU A 222 -10.37 -25.72 -0.59
N ARG A 223 -9.37 -26.14 0.21
CA ARG A 223 -8.75 -27.47 0.11
C ARG A 223 -9.48 -28.56 0.90
N HIS A 224 -10.59 -28.25 1.57
CA HIS A 224 -11.36 -29.23 2.35
C HIS A 224 -12.78 -29.48 1.82
N ILE A 225 -13.09 -29.03 0.59
CA ILE A 225 -14.31 -29.39 -0.12
C ILE A 225 -13.90 -30.01 -1.46
N ALA A 226 -13.38 -31.21 -1.42
CA ALA A 226 -13.26 -32.15 -2.52
C ALA A 226 -13.41 -33.56 -1.94
#